data_0aa165d8761baa3d2f2717359e5c9cee
#
_entry.id   0aa165d8761baa3d2f2717359e5c9cee
#
_cell.length_a   1.000
_cell.length_b   1.000
_cell.length_c   1.000
_cell.angle_alpha   90.00
_cell.angle_beta   90.00
_cell.angle_gamma   90.00
#
_symmetry.space_group_name_H-M   'P 1'
#
loop_
_entity.id
_entity.type
_entity.pdbx_description
1 polymer ?
#
loop_
_entity_poly.entity_id
_entity_poly.type
_entity_poly.pdbx_seq_one_letter_code
_entity_poly.pdbx_strand_id
1 'polypeptide(L)'
;MAANNHGPVENPKLNSTLILIAVKQQMVVSMKVSPATAQTARIAAAIDKLASFTEADRPYTRLVFSPEFDAARNWLADAFAAAGLVCHIDSGGNLIGTRTANLEWANLQLANGGKVNRAKVLIGSHIDTVPAGGRFDGIAGVIAALEVVHYLNEHQIELPFDVEIVDYLGEELNVWGTSCLGSRHMAGLLTPEILGRVDADGRQLASEIIRIGGTNLGCAEVRSDADQILACLELHIEQAKLLETQGHDIGIVTAIPGIYRYGISVKGQAGHSGTTPMDDRQDALVAAADIIQAINGLASDIARDENQHFVATIGKIEVFPNGAAIVPGQVEMTLDMRSASAHAKSAFLAAFETICRDSATRRHCVVDVTPLAAADVAPMDSVLMQNLSDAAEINGLSSIKLASGAGHDTAHLSRFAPAAIIFIPCRDGLSHCPEEFTSNEAIAKGAWVLTSCVLALAGKPLQAVVQQ
;
A
#
# COMPACT_ATOMS: atom_id res chain seq x y z
N MET A 1 32.93 8.71 31.35
CA MET A 1 31.50 9.09 31.30
C MET A 1 31.38 10.25 30.34
N ALA A 2 31.02 10.00 29.10
CA ALA A 2 30.73 11.01 28.09
C ALA A 2 29.49 10.55 27.37
N ALA A 3 28.39 11.28 27.57
CA ALA A 3 27.12 11.03 26.95
C ALA A 3 27.18 11.56 25.49
N ASN A 4 27.04 10.69 24.52
CA ASN A 4 26.81 11.06 23.12
C ASN A 4 25.35 11.41 22.91
N ASN A 5 25.07 12.69 22.82
CA ASN A 5 23.82 13.25 22.32
C ASN A 5 23.85 13.15 20.78
N HIS A 6 23.10 12.21 20.19
CA HIS A 6 22.73 12.28 18.79
C HIS A 6 21.38 13.01 18.71
N GLY A 7 21.45 14.30 18.38
CA GLY A 7 20.29 15.09 17.95
C GLY A 7 19.76 14.55 16.61
N PRO A 8 18.49 14.84 16.25
CA PRO A 8 17.90 14.39 15.00
C PRO A 8 18.68 14.99 13.82
N VAL A 9 19.07 14.13 12.88
CA VAL A 9 19.65 14.54 11.60
C VAL A 9 18.54 15.26 10.82
N GLU A 10 18.62 16.56 10.71
CA GLU A 10 17.79 17.33 9.78
C GLU A 10 18.14 16.91 8.35
N ASN A 11 17.18 16.28 7.71
CA ASN A 11 17.22 15.97 6.29
C ASN A 11 17.28 17.29 5.51
N PRO A 12 18.29 17.54 4.65
CA PRO A 12 18.31 18.75 3.85
C PRO A 12 17.15 18.68 2.84
N LYS A 13 16.06 19.35 3.17
CA LYS A 13 14.95 19.56 2.23
C LYS A 13 15.51 20.26 0.99
N LEU A 14 15.73 19.49 -0.05
CA LEU A 14 15.97 20.02 -1.39
C LEU A 14 14.89 21.04 -1.72
N ASN A 15 15.31 22.18 -2.23
CA ASN A 15 14.48 23.30 -2.66
C ASN A 15 13.53 22.88 -3.82
N SER A 16 12.61 21.99 -3.57
CA SER A 16 11.50 21.67 -4.46
C SER A 16 10.56 22.88 -4.65
N THR A 17 10.68 23.87 -3.79
CA THR A 17 9.86 25.10 -3.81
C THR A 17 10.13 26.00 -5.04
N LEU A 18 11.32 25.93 -5.66
CA LEU A 18 11.67 26.80 -6.80
C LEU A 18 11.16 26.28 -8.16
N ILE A 19 10.87 25.01 -8.29
CA ILE A 19 10.29 24.44 -9.54
C ILE A 19 8.76 24.62 -9.57
N LEU A 20 8.09 24.66 -8.42
CA LEU A 20 6.63 24.76 -8.29
C LEU A 20 6.08 26.20 -8.33
N ILE A 21 6.89 27.24 -8.11
CA ILE A 21 6.42 28.63 -8.09
C ILE A 21 6.12 29.17 -9.50
N ALA A 22 6.67 28.59 -10.56
CA ALA A 22 6.46 29.05 -11.93
C ALA A 22 5.11 28.60 -12.55
N VAL A 23 4.36 27.68 -11.93
CA VAL A 23 3.14 27.08 -12.50
C VAL A 23 1.84 27.78 -12.07
N LYS A 24 1.90 28.73 -11.12
CA LYS A 24 0.68 29.34 -10.53
C LYS A 24 -0.05 30.39 -11.36
N GLN A 25 0.31 30.65 -12.61
CA GLN A 25 -0.43 31.56 -13.46
C GLN A 25 -0.52 31.03 -14.90
N GLN A 26 -1.49 30.16 -15.20
CA GLN A 26 -2.23 30.23 -16.48
C GLN A 26 -3.29 29.13 -16.59
N MET A 27 -4.53 29.60 -16.61
CA MET A 27 -5.72 29.11 -17.31
C MET A 27 -6.20 27.66 -17.15
N VAL A 28 -7.28 27.55 -16.42
CA VAL A 28 -8.26 26.46 -16.49
C VAL A 28 -8.91 26.46 -17.88
N VAL A 29 -8.68 25.45 -18.69
CA VAL A 29 -9.52 25.13 -19.83
C VAL A 29 -10.08 23.72 -19.62
N SER A 30 -11.39 23.66 -19.43
CA SER A 30 -12.16 22.44 -19.30
C SER A 30 -12.08 21.64 -20.59
N MET A 31 -11.47 20.46 -20.54
CA MET A 31 -11.58 19.46 -21.60
C MET A 31 -12.14 18.17 -21.01
N LYS A 32 -13.38 17.86 -21.39
CA LYS A 32 -13.98 16.56 -21.15
C LYS A 32 -13.29 15.55 -22.06
N VAL A 33 -12.41 14.74 -21.52
CA VAL A 33 -11.87 13.58 -22.24
C VAL A 33 -12.68 12.36 -21.82
N SER A 34 -13.49 11.84 -22.75
CA SER A 34 -14.06 10.50 -22.59
C SER A 34 -12.93 9.50 -22.79
N PRO A 35 -12.77 8.46 -21.95
CA PRO A 35 -11.81 7.38 -22.19
C PRO A 35 -12.03 6.83 -23.59
N ALA A 36 -10.99 6.82 -24.44
CA ALA A 36 -11.13 6.31 -25.79
C ALA A 36 -11.49 4.80 -25.73
N THR A 37 -12.41 4.37 -26.57
CA THR A 37 -12.82 2.95 -26.66
C THR A 37 -11.63 2.01 -26.84
N ALA A 38 -10.58 2.45 -27.54
CA ALA A 38 -9.33 1.68 -27.72
C ALA A 38 -8.58 1.49 -26.38
N GLN A 39 -8.53 2.49 -25.51
CA GLN A 39 -7.87 2.40 -24.20
C GLN A 39 -8.58 1.41 -23.29
N THR A 40 -9.91 1.50 -23.17
CA THR A 40 -10.68 0.54 -22.35
C THR A 40 -10.58 -0.88 -22.86
N ALA A 41 -10.47 -1.08 -24.17
CA ALA A 41 -10.27 -2.40 -24.77
C ALA A 41 -8.87 -2.97 -24.46
N ARG A 42 -7.80 -2.15 -24.47
CA ARG A 42 -6.45 -2.58 -24.05
C ARG A 42 -6.42 -2.97 -22.58
N ILE A 43 -7.01 -2.12 -21.71
CA ILE A 43 -7.13 -2.41 -20.28
C ILE A 43 -7.84 -3.75 -20.07
N ALA A 44 -9.01 -3.95 -20.70
CA ALA A 44 -9.76 -5.20 -20.60
C ALA A 44 -8.92 -6.42 -21.00
N ALA A 45 -8.24 -6.34 -22.14
CA ALA A 45 -7.41 -7.43 -22.65
C ALA A 45 -6.23 -7.75 -21.70
N ALA A 46 -5.61 -6.73 -21.11
CA ALA A 46 -4.49 -6.90 -20.18
C ALA A 46 -4.96 -7.51 -18.84
N ILE A 47 -6.09 -7.03 -18.28
CA ILE A 47 -6.71 -7.58 -17.07
C ILE A 47 -7.11 -9.04 -17.30
N ASP A 48 -7.79 -9.36 -18.43
CA ASP A 48 -8.20 -10.73 -18.76
C ASP A 48 -6.99 -11.65 -18.93
N LYS A 49 -5.91 -11.13 -19.52
CA LYS A 49 -4.68 -11.89 -19.69
C LYS A 49 -4.00 -12.19 -18.34
N LEU A 50 -3.85 -11.20 -17.47
CA LEU A 50 -3.30 -11.40 -16.12
C LEU A 50 -4.19 -12.32 -15.29
N ALA A 51 -5.51 -12.20 -15.39
CA ALA A 51 -6.45 -13.08 -14.72
C ALA A 51 -6.34 -14.55 -15.19
N SER A 52 -5.84 -14.80 -16.41
CA SER A 52 -5.63 -16.16 -16.92
C SER A 52 -4.43 -16.89 -16.29
N PHE A 53 -3.50 -16.17 -15.65
CA PHE A 53 -2.42 -16.75 -14.87
C PHE A 53 -2.90 -16.99 -13.44
N THR A 54 -3.50 -18.13 -13.19
CA THR A 54 -4.12 -18.49 -11.91
C THR A 54 -4.00 -19.97 -11.64
N GLU A 55 -3.96 -20.35 -10.37
CA GLU A 55 -4.05 -21.77 -10.00
C GLU A 55 -5.33 -22.41 -10.57
N ALA A 56 -5.26 -23.69 -10.92
CA ALA A 56 -6.36 -24.39 -11.59
C ALA A 56 -7.62 -24.52 -10.70
N ASP A 57 -7.43 -24.74 -9.40
CA ASP A 57 -8.51 -25.04 -8.46
C ASP A 57 -8.99 -23.81 -7.68
N ARG A 58 -8.27 -22.67 -7.77
CA ARG A 58 -8.59 -21.44 -7.05
C ARG A 58 -8.50 -20.25 -8.00
N PRO A 59 -9.62 -19.72 -8.48
CA PRO A 59 -9.63 -18.62 -9.43
C PRO A 59 -8.93 -17.38 -8.85
N TYR A 60 -8.21 -16.67 -9.71
CA TYR A 60 -7.48 -15.43 -9.39
C TYR A 60 -6.47 -15.60 -8.25
N THR A 61 -5.80 -16.78 -8.21
CA THR A 61 -4.71 -17.08 -7.27
C THR A 61 -3.39 -17.09 -7.99
N ARG A 62 -2.55 -16.11 -7.68
CA ARG A 62 -1.20 -15.90 -8.23
C ARG A 62 -0.26 -15.49 -7.11
N LEU A 63 0.08 -16.45 -6.26
CA LEU A 63 0.94 -16.20 -5.11
C LEU A 63 2.35 -15.82 -5.58
N VAL A 64 2.96 -14.88 -4.89
CA VAL A 64 4.36 -14.51 -5.15
C VAL A 64 5.26 -15.75 -5.21
N PHE A 65 6.15 -15.82 -6.20
CA PHE A 65 7.05 -16.93 -6.52
C PHE A 65 6.38 -18.23 -6.99
N SER A 66 5.06 -18.25 -7.21
CA SER A 66 4.41 -19.40 -7.84
C SER A 66 4.71 -19.46 -9.35
N PRO A 67 4.52 -20.62 -10.01
CA PRO A 67 4.64 -20.71 -11.48
C PRO A 67 3.72 -19.74 -12.23
N GLU A 68 2.52 -19.50 -11.72
CA GLU A 68 1.54 -18.56 -12.25
C GLU A 68 2.05 -17.11 -12.17
N PHE A 69 2.70 -16.78 -11.05
CA PHE A 69 3.34 -15.48 -10.87
C PHE A 69 4.51 -15.29 -11.83
N ASP A 70 5.39 -16.27 -11.95
CA ASP A 70 6.52 -16.22 -12.87
C ASP A 70 6.03 -16.05 -14.33
N ALA A 71 4.98 -16.79 -14.74
CA ALA A 71 4.38 -16.67 -16.06
C ALA A 71 3.74 -15.29 -16.30
N ALA A 72 3.04 -14.75 -15.30
CA ALA A 72 2.44 -13.42 -15.37
C ALA A 72 3.50 -12.32 -15.50
N ARG A 73 4.60 -12.40 -14.74
CA ARG A 73 5.71 -11.45 -14.81
C ARG A 73 6.43 -11.49 -16.17
N ASN A 74 6.65 -12.68 -16.72
CA ASN A 74 7.23 -12.81 -18.05
C ASN A 74 6.34 -12.12 -19.09
N TRP A 75 5.03 -12.37 -19.05
CA TRP A 75 4.08 -11.67 -19.93
C TRP A 75 4.09 -10.16 -19.72
N LEU A 76 4.17 -9.69 -18.48
CA LEU A 76 4.21 -8.26 -18.16
C LEU A 76 5.51 -7.61 -18.69
N ALA A 77 6.64 -8.29 -18.57
CA ALA A 77 7.91 -7.83 -19.14
C ALA A 77 7.83 -7.69 -20.68
N ASP A 78 7.18 -8.66 -21.35
CA ASP A 78 6.92 -8.59 -22.80
C ASP A 78 5.99 -7.41 -23.14
N ALA A 79 4.95 -7.17 -22.34
CA ALA A 79 4.04 -6.03 -22.52
C ALA A 79 4.76 -4.68 -22.32
N PHE A 80 5.63 -4.57 -21.32
CA PHE A 80 6.48 -3.41 -21.12
C PHE A 80 7.42 -3.17 -22.29
N ALA A 81 8.09 -4.22 -22.78
CA ALA A 81 8.97 -4.13 -23.94
C ALA A 81 8.19 -3.73 -25.21
N ALA A 82 6.99 -4.27 -25.42
CA ALA A 82 6.11 -3.89 -26.54
C ALA A 82 5.67 -2.42 -26.48
N ALA A 83 5.55 -1.84 -25.27
CA ALA A 83 5.31 -0.41 -25.06
C ALA A 83 6.59 0.45 -25.21
N GLY A 84 7.74 -0.15 -25.58
CA GLY A 84 9.00 0.56 -25.78
C GLY A 84 9.79 0.84 -24.49
N LEU A 85 9.47 0.17 -23.39
CA LEU A 85 10.20 0.30 -22.14
C LEU A 85 11.45 -0.60 -22.14
N VAL A 86 12.51 -0.13 -21.49
CA VAL A 86 13.69 -0.94 -21.18
C VAL A 86 13.45 -1.66 -19.86
N CYS A 87 13.33 -2.99 -19.91
CA CYS A 87 12.98 -3.80 -18.74
C CYS A 87 14.21 -4.31 -18.00
N HIS A 88 14.14 -4.34 -16.67
CA HIS A 88 15.12 -5.01 -15.82
C HIS A 88 14.46 -5.46 -14.50
N ILE A 89 15.11 -6.40 -13.82
CA ILE A 89 14.79 -6.75 -12.42
C ILE A 89 15.78 -5.99 -11.54
N ASP A 90 15.28 -5.27 -10.55
CA ASP A 90 16.16 -4.61 -9.58
C ASP A 90 16.71 -5.59 -8.52
N SER A 91 17.58 -5.10 -7.64
CA SER A 91 18.17 -5.94 -6.59
C SER A 91 17.15 -6.55 -5.63
N GLY A 92 16.00 -5.93 -5.45
CA GLY A 92 14.90 -6.42 -4.60
C GLY A 92 13.96 -7.39 -5.29
N GLY A 93 14.16 -7.63 -6.59
CA GLY A 93 13.30 -8.49 -7.39
C GLY A 93 12.10 -7.78 -8.02
N ASN A 94 11.99 -6.45 -7.94
CA ASN A 94 10.95 -5.71 -8.64
C ASN A 94 11.16 -5.77 -10.16
N LEU A 95 10.09 -5.90 -10.94
CA LEU A 95 10.14 -5.76 -12.39
C LEU A 95 9.93 -4.28 -12.74
N ILE A 96 10.92 -3.67 -13.40
CA ILE A 96 10.90 -2.25 -13.75
C ILE A 96 11.00 -2.10 -15.26
N GLY A 97 10.07 -1.34 -15.85
CA GLY A 97 10.11 -0.90 -17.24
C GLY A 97 10.37 0.60 -17.29
N THR A 98 11.47 1.02 -17.91
CA THR A 98 11.89 2.43 -17.98
C THR A 98 11.62 3.03 -19.36
N ARG A 99 10.86 4.12 -19.41
CA ARG A 99 10.76 5.05 -20.51
C ARG A 99 11.75 6.19 -20.28
N THR A 100 12.77 6.25 -21.12
CA THR A 100 13.88 7.20 -20.95
C THR A 100 13.48 8.63 -21.29
N ALA A 101 13.95 9.59 -20.51
CA ALA A 101 13.82 11.03 -20.78
C ALA A 101 14.49 11.45 -22.08
N ASN A 102 13.97 12.48 -22.73
CA ASN A 102 14.68 13.18 -23.79
C ASN A 102 15.71 14.13 -23.19
N LEU A 103 16.99 13.75 -23.30
CA LEU A 103 18.11 14.49 -22.68
C LEU A 103 18.38 15.86 -23.31
N GLU A 104 18.01 16.08 -24.58
CA GLU A 104 18.15 17.42 -25.20
C GLU A 104 17.24 18.42 -24.49
N TRP A 105 16.06 17.99 -24.08
CA TRP A 105 15.11 18.77 -23.33
C TRP A 105 15.56 19.01 -21.87
N ALA A 106 16.11 17.98 -21.23
CA ALA A 106 16.67 18.06 -19.88
C ALA A 106 17.85 19.03 -19.81
N ASN A 107 18.72 19.06 -20.83
CA ASN A 107 19.87 19.96 -20.89
C ASN A 107 19.48 21.45 -21.13
N LEU A 108 18.37 21.72 -21.80
CA LEU A 108 17.86 23.09 -21.99
C LEU A 108 17.32 23.70 -20.68
N GLN A 109 16.81 22.90 -19.75
CA GLN A 109 16.37 23.36 -18.43
C GLN A 109 17.49 23.46 -17.41
N LEU A 110 18.62 22.74 -17.58
CA LEU A 110 19.74 22.66 -16.64
C LEU A 110 20.92 23.57 -17.01
N ALA A 111 20.68 24.69 -17.72
CA ALA A 111 21.71 25.66 -18.15
C ALA A 111 22.55 26.28 -16.99
N ASN A 112 22.53 25.73 -15.77
CA ASN A 112 23.25 26.20 -14.59
C ASN A 112 24.32 25.25 -14.04
N GLY A 113 24.94 24.40 -14.88
CA GLY A 113 26.24 23.78 -14.53
C GLY A 113 26.24 22.66 -13.47
N GLY A 114 25.09 22.09 -13.15
CA GLY A 114 24.99 20.92 -12.25
C GLY A 114 25.21 19.59 -12.98
N LYS A 115 25.68 18.56 -12.27
CA LYS A 115 25.67 17.18 -12.77
C LYS A 115 24.23 16.81 -13.16
N VAL A 116 24.04 16.26 -14.37
CA VAL A 116 22.73 15.76 -14.82
C VAL A 116 22.42 14.48 -14.03
N ASN A 117 21.82 14.62 -12.85
CA ASN A 117 21.13 13.51 -12.22
C ASN A 117 19.80 13.35 -12.97
N ARG A 118 19.58 12.19 -13.61
CA ARG A 118 18.32 11.90 -14.30
C ARG A 118 17.21 11.81 -13.26
N ALA A 119 16.35 12.81 -13.24
CA ALA A 119 15.15 12.76 -12.42
C ALA A 119 14.22 11.64 -12.89
N LYS A 120 13.43 11.07 -11.99
CA LYS A 120 12.55 9.93 -12.26
C LYS A 120 11.17 10.13 -11.63
N VAL A 121 10.16 9.58 -12.29
CA VAL A 121 8.82 9.38 -11.72
C VAL A 121 8.53 7.89 -11.76
N LEU A 122 8.21 7.30 -10.61
CA LEU A 122 7.81 5.91 -10.48
C LEU A 122 6.29 5.84 -10.48
N ILE A 123 5.72 4.93 -11.27
CA ILE A 123 4.29 4.63 -11.27
C ILE A 123 4.15 3.11 -11.20
N GLY A 124 3.47 2.59 -10.20
CA GLY A 124 3.40 1.14 -10.08
C GLY A 124 2.42 0.68 -9.01
N SER A 125 2.29 -0.63 -8.94
CA SER A 125 1.58 -1.41 -7.95
C SER A 125 2.11 -2.85 -8.03
N HIS A 126 1.30 -3.86 -7.74
CA HIS A 126 1.71 -5.28 -7.74
C HIS A 126 0.82 -6.14 -8.63
N ILE A 127 1.29 -7.34 -8.98
CA ILE A 127 0.48 -8.34 -9.69
C ILE A 127 0.32 -9.65 -8.92
N ASP A 128 0.99 -9.86 -7.78
CA ASP A 128 0.68 -11.00 -6.92
C ASP A 128 -0.69 -10.83 -6.25
N THR A 129 -1.27 -11.93 -5.78
CA THR A 129 -2.59 -11.95 -5.15
C THR A 129 -2.57 -12.81 -3.89
N VAL A 130 -3.53 -12.58 -2.99
CA VAL A 130 -3.87 -13.58 -1.97
C VAL A 130 -4.56 -14.80 -2.62
N PRO A 131 -4.71 -15.93 -1.91
CA PRO A 131 -5.51 -17.06 -2.42
C PRO A 131 -6.95 -16.64 -2.73
N ALA A 132 -7.44 -16.92 -3.94
CA ALA A 132 -8.73 -16.50 -4.45
C ALA A 132 -8.97 -14.98 -4.34
N GLY A 133 -7.91 -14.19 -4.67
CA GLY A 133 -7.81 -12.78 -4.30
C GLY A 133 -8.61 -11.80 -5.14
N GLY A 134 -8.91 -12.09 -6.38
CA GLY A 134 -9.57 -11.17 -7.28
C GLY A 134 -8.77 -10.84 -8.52
N ARG A 135 -9.32 -9.96 -9.36
CA ARG A 135 -8.77 -9.67 -10.70
C ARG A 135 -8.08 -8.33 -10.79
N PHE A 136 -8.30 -7.44 -9.84
CA PHE A 136 -8.02 -6.01 -10.00
C PHE A 136 -7.08 -5.47 -8.92
N ASP A 137 -7.04 -6.12 -7.77
CA ASP A 137 -6.20 -5.75 -6.64
C ASP A 137 -4.72 -5.68 -7.06
N GLY A 138 -4.11 -4.49 -6.95
CA GLY A 138 -2.78 -4.16 -7.46
C GLY A 138 -2.68 -4.13 -8.99
N ILE A 139 -3.26 -5.12 -9.66
CA ILE A 139 -3.21 -5.32 -11.11
C ILE A 139 -3.73 -4.08 -11.86
N ALA A 140 -4.83 -3.49 -11.39
CA ALA A 140 -5.40 -2.28 -11.97
C ALA A 140 -4.38 -1.13 -12.00
N GLY A 141 -3.55 -1.01 -10.95
CA GLY A 141 -2.51 0.00 -10.84
C GLY A 141 -1.38 -0.20 -11.85
N VAL A 142 -0.89 -1.42 -12.01
CA VAL A 142 0.17 -1.73 -12.98
C VAL A 142 -0.32 -1.50 -14.41
N ILE A 143 -1.54 -1.91 -14.73
CA ILE A 143 -2.13 -1.70 -16.07
C ILE A 143 -2.41 -0.22 -16.33
N ALA A 144 -2.90 0.53 -15.33
CA ALA A 144 -3.08 1.98 -15.45
C ALA A 144 -1.74 2.70 -15.69
N ALA A 145 -0.67 2.27 -15.02
CA ALA A 145 0.68 2.80 -15.23
C ALA A 145 1.18 2.54 -16.66
N LEU A 146 0.92 1.35 -17.20
CA LEU A 146 1.25 1.02 -18.60
C LEU A 146 0.45 1.89 -19.58
N GLU A 147 -0.82 2.20 -19.29
CA GLU A 147 -1.64 3.11 -20.11
C GLU A 147 -1.11 4.55 -20.12
N VAL A 148 -0.47 5.02 -19.03
CA VAL A 148 0.25 6.31 -19.04
C VAL A 148 1.33 6.30 -20.12
N VAL A 149 2.11 5.24 -20.22
CA VAL A 149 3.18 5.11 -21.23
C VAL A 149 2.59 5.01 -22.64
N HIS A 150 1.54 4.22 -22.84
CA HIS A 150 0.86 4.16 -24.14
C HIS A 150 0.39 5.53 -24.60
N TYR A 151 -0.25 6.30 -23.70
CA TYR A 151 -0.67 7.66 -24.01
C TYR A 151 0.49 8.58 -24.41
N LEU A 152 1.58 8.56 -23.64
CA LEU A 152 2.76 9.38 -23.92
C LEU A 152 3.37 9.03 -25.31
N ASN A 153 3.38 7.74 -25.66
CA ASN A 153 3.92 7.28 -26.94
C ASN A 153 2.99 7.60 -28.12
N GLU A 154 1.69 7.35 -28.01
CA GLU A 154 0.68 7.64 -29.03
C GLU A 154 0.64 9.15 -29.39
N HIS A 155 0.88 10.01 -28.38
CA HIS A 155 0.89 11.46 -28.56
C HIS A 155 2.30 12.03 -28.74
N GLN A 156 3.33 11.18 -28.85
CA GLN A 156 4.73 11.59 -29.03
C GLN A 156 5.22 12.61 -27.98
N ILE A 157 4.78 12.42 -26.74
CA ILE A 157 5.09 13.36 -25.65
C ILE A 157 6.45 12.99 -25.06
N GLU A 158 7.40 13.91 -25.17
CA GLU A 158 8.70 13.79 -24.52
C GLU A 158 8.68 14.42 -23.12
N LEU A 159 9.34 13.77 -22.16
CA LEU A 159 9.43 14.21 -20.76
C LEU A 159 10.87 14.55 -20.37
N PRO A 160 11.08 15.49 -19.42
CA PRO A 160 12.41 15.86 -18.93
C PRO A 160 12.97 14.88 -17.89
N PHE A 161 12.24 13.84 -17.55
CA PHE A 161 12.59 12.81 -16.56
C PHE A 161 12.23 11.42 -17.07
N ASP A 162 12.87 10.41 -16.53
CA ASP A 162 12.53 9.01 -16.80
C ASP A 162 11.20 8.66 -16.13
N VAL A 163 10.40 7.80 -16.79
CA VAL A 163 9.20 7.19 -16.18
C VAL A 163 9.49 5.71 -15.97
N GLU A 164 9.48 5.26 -14.73
CA GLU A 164 9.63 3.87 -14.35
C GLU A 164 8.26 3.29 -14.00
N ILE A 165 7.81 2.29 -14.77
CA ILE A 165 6.64 1.48 -14.39
C ILE A 165 7.14 0.30 -13.57
N VAL A 166 6.57 0.11 -12.38
CA VAL A 166 7.06 -0.88 -11.41
C VAL A 166 5.96 -1.88 -11.07
N ASP A 167 6.28 -3.17 -11.22
CA ASP A 167 5.59 -4.26 -10.54
C ASP A 167 6.37 -4.58 -9.26
N TYR A 168 5.85 -4.11 -8.12
CA TYR A 168 6.47 -4.35 -6.81
C TYR A 168 6.35 -5.82 -6.42
N LEU A 169 7.46 -6.41 -6.00
CA LEU A 169 7.51 -7.81 -5.65
C LEU A 169 6.75 -8.08 -4.35
N GLY A 170 5.73 -8.96 -4.42
CA GLY A 170 5.13 -9.58 -3.23
C GLY A 170 4.55 -8.56 -2.25
N GLU A 171 3.60 -7.75 -2.71
CA GLU A 171 2.88 -6.79 -1.86
C GLU A 171 2.06 -7.51 -0.83
N GLU A 172 1.41 -8.60 -1.21
CA GLU A 172 0.52 -9.38 -0.38
C GLU A 172 1.25 -10.16 0.72
N LEU A 173 0.52 -10.46 1.80
CA LEU A 173 1.05 -11.28 2.87
C LEU A 173 1.35 -12.69 2.36
N ASN A 174 2.61 -13.09 2.39
CA ASN A 174 3.08 -14.35 1.85
C ASN A 174 3.40 -15.39 2.92
N VAL A 175 3.77 -16.61 2.48
CA VAL A 175 4.07 -17.77 3.34
C VAL A 175 5.28 -17.56 4.27
N TRP A 176 6.13 -16.58 4.02
CA TRP A 176 7.22 -16.15 4.91
C TRP A 176 6.77 -15.15 5.98
N GLY A 177 5.46 -14.82 6.04
CA GLY A 177 4.90 -13.94 7.06
C GLY A 177 5.33 -12.48 6.91
N THR A 178 5.54 -12.02 5.68
CA THR A 178 5.84 -10.63 5.35
C THR A 178 5.10 -10.21 4.09
N SER A 179 4.98 -8.90 3.87
CA SER A 179 4.32 -8.26 2.72
C SER A 179 5.21 -7.17 2.15
N CYS A 180 4.87 -6.64 0.99
CA CYS A 180 5.54 -5.51 0.34
C CYS A 180 7.06 -5.73 0.19
N LEU A 181 7.47 -6.93 -0.27
CA LEU A 181 8.90 -7.31 -0.33
C LEU A 181 9.72 -6.31 -1.14
N GLY A 182 9.21 -5.95 -2.32
CA GLY A 182 9.90 -5.09 -3.26
C GLY A 182 10.03 -3.65 -2.80
N SER A 183 8.95 -3.03 -2.35
CA SER A 183 8.99 -1.66 -1.84
C SER A 183 9.74 -1.55 -0.52
N ARG A 184 9.67 -2.57 0.35
CA ARG A 184 10.55 -2.66 1.53
C ARG A 184 12.03 -2.70 1.15
N HIS A 185 12.38 -3.46 0.10
CA HIS A 185 13.77 -3.47 -0.37
C HIS A 185 14.20 -2.09 -0.83
N MET A 186 13.40 -1.40 -1.66
CA MET A 186 13.68 -0.04 -2.10
C MET A 186 13.86 0.94 -0.94
N ALA A 187 13.12 0.75 0.15
CA ALA A 187 13.18 1.59 1.35
C ALA A 187 14.24 1.15 2.38
N GLY A 188 15.04 0.13 2.10
CA GLY A 188 16.04 -0.39 3.04
C GLY A 188 15.44 -1.10 4.25
N LEU A 189 14.23 -1.64 4.13
CA LEU A 189 13.49 -2.28 5.23
C LEU A 189 13.44 -3.81 5.12
N LEU A 190 14.03 -4.39 4.08
CA LEU A 190 14.11 -5.85 3.92
C LEU A 190 15.35 -6.37 4.65
N THR A 191 15.20 -6.60 5.96
CA THR A 191 16.30 -6.95 6.86
C THR A 191 16.82 -8.38 6.64
N PRO A 192 18.08 -8.69 7.04
CA PRO A 192 18.60 -10.06 7.01
C PRO A 192 17.74 -11.08 7.75
N GLU A 193 17.06 -10.65 8.83
CA GLU A 193 16.12 -11.50 9.57
C GLU A 193 14.92 -11.90 8.71
N ILE A 194 14.34 -10.96 7.98
CA ILE A 194 13.23 -11.22 7.06
C ILE A 194 13.70 -12.12 5.93
N LEU A 195 14.84 -11.82 5.32
CA LEU A 195 15.44 -12.57 4.23
C LEU A 195 15.81 -14.02 4.63
N GLY A 196 16.14 -14.23 5.91
CA GLY A 196 16.46 -15.54 6.46
C GLY A 196 15.25 -16.43 6.74
N ARG A 197 14.01 -15.92 6.66
CA ARG A 197 12.80 -16.69 6.94
C ARG A 197 12.65 -17.83 5.95
N VAL A 198 12.11 -18.96 6.46
CA VAL A 198 11.82 -20.16 5.68
C VAL A 198 10.32 -20.44 5.73
N ASP A 199 9.78 -20.97 4.64
CA ASP A 199 8.39 -21.41 4.58
C ASP A 199 8.25 -22.85 5.14
N ALA A 200 7.03 -23.40 5.06
CA ALA A 200 6.74 -24.76 5.54
C ALA A 200 7.50 -25.86 4.77
N ASP A 201 7.90 -25.59 3.54
CA ASP A 201 8.65 -26.50 2.67
C ASP A 201 10.18 -26.34 2.81
N GLY A 202 10.63 -25.43 3.69
CA GLY A 202 12.04 -25.15 3.92
C GLY A 202 12.67 -24.20 2.89
N ARG A 203 11.90 -23.54 2.03
CA ARG A 203 12.41 -22.57 1.06
C ARG A 203 12.71 -21.25 1.77
N GLN A 204 13.94 -20.74 1.58
CA GLN A 204 14.35 -19.45 2.14
C GLN A 204 13.90 -18.29 1.25
N LEU A 205 13.34 -17.23 1.83
CA LEU A 205 12.87 -16.06 1.10
C LEU A 205 13.95 -15.44 0.22
N ALA A 206 15.17 -15.24 0.74
CA ALA A 206 16.28 -14.72 -0.05
C ALA A 206 16.57 -15.53 -1.30
N SER A 207 16.48 -16.86 -1.23
CA SER A 207 16.73 -17.76 -2.37
C SER A 207 15.67 -17.59 -3.45
N GLU A 208 14.41 -17.37 -3.09
CA GLU A 208 13.34 -17.13 -4.05
C GLU A 208 13.50 -15.77 -4.74
N ILE A 209 13.87 -14.71 -4.00
CA ILE A 209 14.15 -13.39 -4.60
C ILE A 209 15.32 -13.50 -5.60
N ILE A 210 16.41 -14.23 -5.25
CA ILE A 210 17.54 -14.46 -6.15
C ILE A 210 17.09 -15.25 -7.38
N ARG A 211 16.24 -16.28 -7.22
CA ARG A 211 15.73 -17.11 -8.32
C ARG A 211 15.05 -16.27 -9.42
N ILE A 212 14.33 -15.24 -9.04
CA ILE A 212 13.62 -14.37 -9.99
C ILE A 212 14.46 -13.19 -10.47
N GLY A 213 15.75 -13.11 -10.14
CA GLY A 213 16.70 -12.12 -10.64
C GLY A 213 17.14 -11.05 -9.66
N GLY A 214 16.67 -11.07 -8.40
CA GLY A 214 17.15 -10.18 -7.36
C GLY A 214 18.62 -10.46 -7.00
N THR A 215 19.32 -9.44 -6.49
CA THR A 215 20.76 -9.51 -6.19
C THR A 215 21.09 -8.68 -4.94
N ASN A 216 22.26 -8.93 -4.32
CA ASN A 216 22.78 -8.12 -3.22
C ASN A 216 21.82 -7.87 -2.05
N LEU A 217 21.05 -8.87 -1.63
CA LEU A 217 20.03 -8.76 -0.60
C LEU A 217 20.57 -8.51 0.82
N GLY A 218 21.90 -8.45 1.01
CA GLY A 218 22.52 -8.31 2.34
C GLY A 218 22.57 -6.89 2.92
N CYS A 219 22.21 -5.87 2.16
CA CYS A 219 22.28 -4.47 2.59
C CYS A 219 20.87 -3.91 2.75
N ALA A 220 20.47 -3.63 4.00
CA ALA A 220 19.25 -2.88 4.29
C ALA A 220 19.47 -1.37 4.04
N GLU A 221 19.73 -0.99 2.80
CA GLU A 221 19.95 0.39 2.37
C GLU A 221 18.86 0.85 1.43
N VAL A 222 18.49 2.12 1.55
CA VAL A 222 17.58 2.77 0.60
C VAL A 222 18.21 2.74 -0.79
N ARG A 223 17.39 2.57 -1.83
CA ARG A 223 17.85 2.56 -3.23
C ARG A 223 18.76 3.77 -3.51
N SER A 224 19.85 3.54 -4.23
CA SER A 224 20.94 4.52 -4.36
C SER A 224 20.59 5.78 -5.14
N ASP A 225 19.49 5.78 -5.90
CA ASP A 225 19.01 6.91 -6.71
C ASP A 225 17.72 7.55 -6.12
N ALA A 226 17.46 7.33 -4.83
CA ALA A 226 16.29 7.89 -4.13
C ALA A 226 16.20 9.42 -4.23
N ASP A 227 17.33 10.12 -4.25
CA ASP A 227 17.41 11.57 -4.40
C ASP A 227 17.02 12.08 -5.81
N GLN A 228 16.91 11.19 -6.79
CA GLN A 228 16.49 11.50 -8.16
C GLN A 228 14.99 11.31 -8.35
N ILE A 229 14.27 10.72 -7.40
CA ILE A 229 12.85 10.42 -7.53
C ILE A 229 12.03 11.65 -7.20
N LEU A 230 11.33 12.17 -8.21
CA LEU A 230 10.43 13.33 -8.08
C LEU A 230 9.09 12.95 -7.45
N ALA A 231 8.59 11.77 -7.79
CA ALA A 231 7.31 11.25 -7.33
C ALA A 231 7.24 9.73 -7.43
N CYS A 232 6.56 9.11 -6.48
CA CYS A 232 6.05 7.75 -6.56
C CYS A 232 4.52 7.83 -6.59
N LEU A 233 3.91 7.29 -7.65
CA LEU A 233 2.47 7.32 -7.86
C LEU A 233 1.92 5.90 -7.94
N GLU A 234 0.78 5.68 -7.32
CA GLU A 234 0.07 4.41 -7.38
C GLU A 234 -1.41 4.64 -7.70
N LEU A 235 -2.02 3.73 -8.44
CA LEU A 235 -3.46 3.60 -8.56
C LEU A 235 -3.86 2.26 -7.95
N HIS A 236 -4.93 2.26 -7.19
CA HIS A 236 -5.47 1.03 -6.63
C HIS A 236 -7.00 1.05 -6.62
N ILE A 237 -7.65 -0.10 -6.48
CA ILE A 237 -9.07 -0.14 -6.15
C ILE A 237 -9.26 0.28 -4.69
N GLU A 238 -10.42 0.87 -4.36
CA GLU A 238 -10.66 1.38 -3.00
C GLU A 238 -10.72 0.28 -1.94
N GLN A 239 -11.13 -0.93 -2.30
CA GLN A 239 -11.38 -2.05 -1.37
C GLN A 239 -12.43 -1.72 -0.28
N ALA A 240 -13.21 -0.66 -0.49
CA ALA A 240 -14.30 -0.20 0.36
C ALA A 240 -15.45 0.36 -0.50
N LYS A 241 -16.52 0.87 0.12
CA LYS A 241 -17.75 1.29 -0.58
C LYS A 241 -17.91 2.80 -0.73
N LEU A 242 -16.96 3.61 -0.27
CA LEU A 242 -17.17 5.04 -0.14
C LEU A 242 -17.34 5.71 -1.51
N LEU A 243 -16.43 5.44 -2.45
CA LEU A 243 -16.47 6.01 -3.80
C LEU A 243 -17.73 5.60 -4.55
N GLU A 244 -18.07 4.30 -4.51
CA GLU A 244 -19.27 3.77 -5.13
C GLU A 244 -20.54 4.39 -4.53
N THR A 245 -20.66 4.40 -3.20
CA THR A 245 -21.84 4.89 -2.48
C THR A 245 -22.08 6.38 -2.69
N GLN A 246 -20.99 7.17 -2.75
CA GLN A 246 -21.07 8.63 -2.92
C GLN A 246 -21.00 9.07 -4.39
N GLY A 247 -20.76 8.15 -5.32
CA GLY A 247 -20.71 8.43 -6.75
C GLY A 247 -19.49 9.24 -7.17
N HIS A 248 -18.33 9.03 -6.49
CA HIS A 248 -17.06 9.66 -6.87
C HIS A 248 -16.28 8.78 -7.83
N ASP A 249 -15.61 9.43 -8.80
CA ASP A 249 -14.75 8.75 -9.76
C ASP A 249 -13.38 8.39 -9.19
N ILE A 250 -12.84 9.27 -8.33
CA ILE A 250 -11.47 9.20 -7.82
C ILE A 250 -11.41 9.46 -6.32
N GLY A 251 -10.68 8.63 -5.60
CA GLY A 251 -10.27 8.86 -4.22
C GLY A 251 -8.83 9.37 -4.17
N ILE A 252 -8.59 10.54 -3.56
CA ILE A 252 -7.24 11.03 -3.29
C ILE A 252 -6.86 10.58 -1.88
N VAL A 253 -5.92 9.63 -1.79
CA VAL A 253 -5.55 9.05 -0.50
C VAL A 253 -4.72 10.04 0.31
N THR A 254 -5.12 10.27 1.56
CA THR A 254 -4.44 11.22 2.46
C THR A 254 -3.34 10.56 3.28
N ALA A 255 -3.55 9.30 3.65
CA ALA A 255 -2.59 8.50 4.41
C ALA A 255 -2.90 7.00 4.26
N ILE A 256 -1.86 6.17 4.35
CA ILE A 256 -1.97 4.74 4.57
C ILE A 256 -1.87 4.49 6.08
N PRO A 257 -2.80 3.73 6.70
CA PRO A 257 -2.84 3.58 8.15
C PRO A 257 -1.63 2.82 8.69
N GLY A 258 -1.20 3.21 9.87
CA GLY A 258 -0.30 2.40 10.67
C GLY A 258 -1.00 1.12 11.14
N ILE A 259 -0.26 0.02 11.19
CA ILE A 259 -0.75 -1.30 11.63
C ILE A 259 -0.02 -1.69 12.91
N TYR A 260 -0.78 -2.00 13.95
CA TYR A 260 -0.23 -2.37 15.25
C TYR A 260 -0.88 -3.67 15.72
N ARG A 261 -0.07 -4.67 16.04
CA ARG A 261 -0.54 -5.95 16.57
C ARG A 261 -0.02 -6.20 17.96
N TYR A 262 -0.89 -6.73 18.82
CA TYR A 262 -0.55 -7.08 20.18
C TYR A 262 -1.04 -8.49 20.49
N GLY A 263 -0.18 -9.30 21.13
CA GLY A 263 -0.58 -10.50 21.85
C GLY A 263 -1.10 -10.13 23.23
N ILE A 264 -2.23 -10.70 23.63
CA ILE A 264 -2.85 -10.50 24.95
C ILE A 264 -3.00 -11.88 25.58
N SER A 265 -2.26 -12.13 26.67
CA SER A 265 -2.34 -13.32 27.47
C SER A 265 -3.10 -13.03 28.76
N VAL A 266 -4.23 -13.68 28.96
CA VAL A 266 -5.03 -13.59 30.19
C VAL A 266 -4.85 -14.87 30.99
N LYS A 267 -4.31 -14.77 32.20
CA LYS A 267 -4.04 -15.90 33.10
C LYS A 267 -4.92 -15.79 34.34
N GLY A 268 -5.73 -16.80 34.54
CA GLY A 268 -6.55 -17.01 35.71
C GLY A 268 -6.25 -18.35 36.41
N GLN A 269 -7.26 -19.01 36.92
CA GLN A 269 -7.11 -20.31 37.55
C GLN A 269 -8.15 -21.31 37.03
N ALA A 270 -7.67 -22.41 36.45
CA ALA A 270 -8.54 -23.48 36.01
C ALA A 270 -9.18 -24.19 37.25
N GLY A 271 -10.46 -24.55 37.12
CA GLY A 271 -11.21 -25.19 38.17
C GLY A 271 -12.40 -26.00 37.64
N HIS A 272 -13.01 -26.80 38.49
CA HIS A 272 -14.22 -27.55 38.15
C HIS A 272 -15.42 -26.62 38.01
N SER A 273 -16.09 -26.58 36.86
CA SER A 273 -17.18 -25.60 36.60
C SER A 273 -18.39 -25.73 37.52
N GLY A 274 -18.66 -26.92 38.07
CA GLY A 274 -19.81 -27.14 38.97
C GLY A 274 -19.51 -26.98 40.46
N THR A 275 -18.23 -27.03 40.88
CA THR A 275 -17.84 -26.98 42.30
C THR A 275 -17.08 -25.73 42.71
N THR A 276 -16.55 -24.94 41.72
CA THR A 276 -15.92 -23.67 42.04
C THR A 276 -17.00 -22.59 42.15
N PRO A 277 -17.19 -21.98 43.35
CA PRO A 277 -18.18 -20.92 43.54
C PRO A 277 -17.95 -19.73 42.59
N MET A 278 -19.03 -19.03 42.20
CA MET A 278 -18.93 -17.91 41.27
C MET A 278 -18.01 -16.79 41.75
N ASP A 279 -18.04 -16.51 43.06
CA ASP A 279 -17.26 -15.43 43.69
C ASP A 279 -15.77 -15.78 43.89
N ASP A 280 -15.40 -17.07 43.78
CA ASP A 280 -14.01 -17.54 43.96
C ASP A 280 -13.29 -17.74 42.62
N ARG A 281 -13.98 -17.48 41.49
CA ARG A 281 -13.43 -17.75 40.15
C ARG A 281 -12.43 -16.70 39.70
N GLN A 282 -11.33 -17.18 39.14
CA GLN A 282 -10.40 -16.41 38.35
C GLN A 282 -10.53 -16.88 36.88
N ASP A 283 -11.67 -16.58 36.26
CA ASP A 283 -12.07 -17.06 34.96
C ASP A 283 -11.41 -16.22 33.86
N ALA A 284 -10.39 -16.78 33.21
CA ALA A 284 -9.63 -16.10 32.17
C ALA A 284 -10.49 -15.77 30.94
N LEU A 285 -11.51 -16.61 30.62
CA LEU A 285 -12.36 -16.37 29.47
C LEU A 285 -13.34 -15.20 29.71
N VAL A 286 -13.88 -15.09 30.90
CA VAL A 286 -14.75 -13.96 31.29
C VAL A 286 -13.94 -12.65 31.29
N ALA A 287 -12.69 -12.69 31.81
CA ALA A 287 -11.81 -11.52 31.77
C ALA A 287 -11.47 -11.12 30.31
N ALA A 288 -11.21 -12.10 29.45
CA ALA A 288 -10.98 -11.86 28.02
C ALA A 288 -12.22 -11.27 27.34
N ALA A 289 -13.43 -11.75 27.65
CA ALA A 289 -14.67 -11.22 27.11
C ALA A 289 -14.91 -9.75 27.51
N ASP A 290 -14.60 -9.38 28.77
CA ASP A 290 -14.65 -7.98 29.22
C ASP A 290 -13.70 -7.09 28.39
N ILE A 291 -12.48 -7.57 28.13
CA ILE A 291 -11.47 -6.86 27.31
C ILE A 291 -11.97 -6.70 25.86
N ILE A 292 -12.47 -7.77 25.23
CA ILE A 292 -12.98 -7.75 23.87
C ILE A 292 -14.09 -6.72 23.71
N GLN A 293 -15.09 -6.73 24.62
CA GLN A 293 -16.21 -5.80 24.56
C GLN A 293 -15.74 -4.34 24.73
N ALA A 294 -14.85 -4.09 25.69
CA ALA A 294 -14.34 -2.75 25.96
C ALA A 294 -13.50 -2.22 24.76
N ILE A 295 -12.65 -3.05 24.15
CA ILE A 295 -11.90 -2.70 22.94
C ILE A 295 -12.84 -2.35 21.79
N ASN A 296 -13.87 -3.18 21.56
CA ASN A 296 -14.84 -2.94 20.48
C ASN A 296 -15.61 -1.62 20.70
N GLY A 297 -16.03 -1.34 21.93
CA GLY A 297 -16.68 -0.08 22.29
C GLY A 297 -15.77 1.14 22.05
N LEU A 298 -14.54 1.08 22.58
CA LEU A 298 -13.54 2.13 22.41
C LEU A 298 -13.22 2.41 20.94
N ALA A 299 -13.01 1.34 20.15
CA ALA A 299 -12.73 1.46 18.71
C ALA A 299 -13.91 2.11 17.98
N SER A 300 -15.16 1.72 18.32
CA SER A 300 -16.36 2.31 17.74
C SER A 300 -16.51 3.80 18.09
N ASP A 301 -16.13 4.20 19.31
CA ASP A 301 -16.20 5.59 19.74
C ASP A 301 -15.14 6.44 19.01
N ILE A 302 -13.90 5.95 18.87
CA ILE A 302 -12.85 6.63 18.11
C ILE A 302 -13.21 6.73 16.62
N ALA A 303 -13.78 5.67 16.04
CA ALA A 303 -14.15 5.65 14.61
C ALA A 303 -15.31 6.61 14.29
N ARG A 304 -16.12 7.01 15.27
CA ARG A 304 -17.18 8.04 15.08
C ARG A 304 -16.63 9.47 15.05
N ASP A 305 -15.45 9.69 15.59
CA ASP A 305 -14.79 10.99 15.53
C ASP A 305 -14.36 11.24 14.08
N GLU A 306 -15.05 12.15 13.43
CA GLU A 306 -15.05 12.39 11.98
C GLU A 306 -13.64 12.57 11.43
N ASN A 307 -13.36 11.95 10.30
CA ASN A 307 -12.16 12.02 9.47
C ASN A 307 -10.96 11.14 9.86
N GLN A 308 -11.13 10.17 10.75
CA GLN A 308 -10.02 9.28 11.09
C GLN A 308 -10.38 7.82 10.81
N HIS A 309 -9.69 7.22 9.81
CA HIS A 309 -9.77 5.77 9.66
C HIS A 309 -9.18 5.11 10.90
N PHE A 310 -10.02 4.41 11.67
CA PHE A 310 -9.63 3.66 12.85
C PHE A 310 -10.42 2.36 12.94
N VAL A 311 -9.71 1.24 13.08
CA VAL A 311 -10.31 -0.06 13.35
C VAL A 311 -9.46 -0.83 14.36
N ALA A 312 -10.12 -1.66 15.20
CA ALA A 312 -9.44 -2.57 16.12
C ALA A 312 -10.24 -3.87 16.22
N THR A 313 -9.57 -4.99 16.04
CA THR A 313 -10.19 -6.31 15.96
C THR A 313 -9.42 -7.33 16.78
N ILE A 314 -10.11 -8.09 17.63
CA ILE A 314 -9.56 -9.35 18.17
C ILE A 314 -9.89 -10.44 17.16
N GLY A 315 -8.90 -10.80 16.32
CA GLY A 315 -9.07 -11.75 15.20
C GLY A 315 -8.71 -13.19 15.56
N LYS A 316 -8.01 -13.40 16.69
CA LYS A 316 -7.60 -14.73 17.16
C LYS A 316 -7.88 -14.84 18.66
N ILE A 317 -8.45 -15.98 19.07
CA ILE A 317 -8.63 -16.36 20.47
C ILE A 317 -8.39 -17.86 20.66
N GLU A 318 -7.59 -18.22 21.65
CA GLU A 318 -7.32 -19.59 22.06
C GLU A 318 -7.60 -19.71 23.56
N VAL A 319 -8.33 -20.74 23.96
CA VAL A 319 -8.78 -20.96 25.34
C VAL A 319 -8.17 -22.24 25.90
N PHE A 320 -7.66 -22.22 27.10
CA PHE A 320 -7.05 -23.39 27.74
C PHE A 320 -7.65 -23.64 29.13
N PRO A 321 -7.98 -24.91 29.42
CA PRO A 321 -7.83 -26.14 28.61
C PRO A 321 -8.99 -26.38 27.62
N ASN A 322 -9.92 -25.44 27.45
CA ASN A 322 -11.05 -25.50 26.49
C ASN A 322 -11.95 -26.73 26.69
N GLY A 323 -12.38 -26.96 27.92
CA GLY A 323 -13.25 -28.08 28.30
C GLY A 323 -14.58 -27.61 28.87
N ALA A 324 -15.69 -28.23 28.46
CA ALA A 324 -17.05 -27.84 28.85
C ALA A 324 -17.33 -27.83 30.36
N ALA A 325 -16.60 -28.64 31.15
CA ALA A 325 -16.76 -28.76 32.59
C ALA A 325 -15.63 -28.06 33.38
N ILE A 326 -14.89 -27.14 32.75
CA ILE A 326 -13.70 -26.52 33.35
C ILE A 326 -13.83 -25.01 33.26
N VAL A 327 -13.55 -24.31 34.36
CA VAL A 327 -13.32 -22.84 34.33
C VAL A 327 -12.00 -22.59 33.61
N PRO A 328 -11.96 -21.80 32.52
CA PRO A 328 -10.73 -21.56 31.75
C PRO A 328 -9.64 -20.87 32.59
N GLY A 329 -8.45 -21.45 32.58
CA GLY A 329 -7.29 -20.93 33.30
C GLY A 329 -6.41 -19.99 32.49
N GLN A 330 -6.51 -20.04 31.17
CA GLN A 330 -5.73 -19.16 30.28
C GLN A 330 -6.46 -18.89 28.97
N VAL A 331 -6.29 -17.67 28.47
CA VAL A 331 -6.75 -17.23 27.14
C VAL A 331 -5.64 -16.46 26.45
N GLU A 332 -5.38 -16.82 25.19
CA GLU A 332 -4.47 -16.08 24.29
C GLU A 332 -5.28 -15.40 23.18
N MET A 333 -5.02 -14.14 22.96
CA MET A 333 -5.72 -13.32 21.95
C MET A 333 -4.73 -12.52 21.11
N THR A 334 -5.13 -12.16 19.91
CA THR A 334 -4.39 -11.21 19.07
C THR A 334 -5.28 -10.03 18.70
N LEU A 335 -4.84 -8.83 19.04
CA LEU A 335 -5.41 -7.55 18.61
C LEU A 335 -4.69 -7.08 17.35
N ASP A 336 -5.43 -6.79 16.26
CA ASP A 336 -5.00 -6.00 15.11
C ASP A 336 -5.68 -4.63 15.19
N MET A 337 -4.89 -3.58 15.26
CA MET A 337 -5.36 -2.19 15.28
C MET A 337 -4.75 -1.44 14.11
N ARG A 338 -5.57 -0.69 13.39
CA ARG A 338 -5.14 0.18 12.29
C ARG A 338 -5.65 1.60 12.50
N SER A 339 -4.79 2.58 12.25
CA SER A 339 -5.14 4.00 12.41
C SER A 339 -4.40 4.86 11.39
N ALA A 340 -5.11 5.79 10.77
CA ALA A 340 -4.53 6.85 9.94
C ALA A 340 -4.07 8.07 10.77
N SER A 341 -4.29 8.05 12.09
CA SER A 341 -3.97 9.15 13.02
C SER A 341 -3.06 8.70 14.16
N ALA A 342 -1.91 9.34 14.29
CA ALA A 342 -1.02 9.13 15.43
C ALA A 342 -1.67 9.52 16.77
N HIS A 343 -2.57 10.51 16.77
CA HIS A 343 -3.32 10.92 17.95
C HIS A 343 -4.31 9.85 18.39
N ALA A 344 -5.15 9.36 17.46
CA ALA A 344 -6.12 8.29 17.73
C ALA A 344 -5.44 7.00 18.21
N LYS A 345 -4.31 6.62 17.59
CA LYS A 345 -3.45 5.53 18.06
C LYS A 345 -3.06 5.71 19.52
N SER A 346 -2.50 6.87 19.87
CA SER A 346 -1.99 7.13 21.24
C SER A 346 -3.14 7.12 22.27
N ALA A 347 -4.27 7.71 21.93
CA ALA A 347 -5.47 7.70 22.79
C ALA A 347 -6.00 6.27 23.01
N PHE A 348 -6.07 5.47 21.94
CA PHE A 348 -6.49 4.07 22.03
C PHE A 348 -5.54 3.26 22.92
N LEU A 349 -4.22 3.36 22.74
CA LEU A 349 -3.25 2.59 23.50
C LEU A 349 -3.30 2.90 24.99
N ALA A 350 -3.43 4.18 25.37
CA ALA A 350 -3.57 4.58 26.76
C ALA A 350 -4.86 4.02 27.42
N ALA A 351 -5.97 4.03 26.70
CA ALA A 351 -7.21 3.44 27.17
C ALA A 351 -7.16 1.89 27.19
N PHE A 352 -6.51 1.27 26.20
CA PHE A 352 -6.32 -0.18 26.11
C PHE A 352 -5.54 -0.74 27.32
N GLU A 353 -4.44 -0.08 27.73
CA GLU A 353 -3.70 -0.45 28.95
C GLU A 353 -4.62 -0.40 30.21
N THR A 354 -5.47 0.61 30.28
CA THR A 354 -6.43 0.76 31.39
C THR A 354 -7.50 -0.34 31.36
N ILE A 355 -8.04 -0.67 30.18
CA ILE A 355 -9.00 -1.77 29.99
C ILE A 355 -8.40 -3.09 30.48
N CYS A 356 -7.18 -3.41 30.09
CA CYS A 356 -6.49 -4.64 30.51
C CYS A 356 -6.30 -4.69 32.02
N ARG A 357 -5.83 -3.61 32.62
CA ARG A 357 -5.61 -3.51 34.09
C ARG A 357 -6.91 -3.63 34.89
N ASP A 358 -7.98 -2.96 34.45
CA ASP A 358 -9.27 -2.97 35.12
C ASP A 358 -9.94 -4.34 35.05
N SER A 359 -9.84 -5.03 33.90
CA SER A 359 -10.32 -6.40 33.75
C SER A 359 -9.52 -7.36 34.64
N ALA A 360 -8.19 -7.26 34.64
CA ALA A 360 -7.31 -8.05 35.50
C ALA A 360 -7.71 -7.91 36.98
N THR A 361 -7.88 -6.67 37.43
CA THR A 361 -8.27 -6.38 38.84
C THR A 361 -9.66 -6.92 39.19
N ARG A 362 -10.65 -6.69 38.30
CA ARG A 362 -12.05 -7.09 38.54
C ARG A 362 -12.22 -8.61 38.57
N ARG A 363 -11.45 -9.34 37.78
CA ARG A 363 -11.54 -10.79 37.59
C ARG A 363 -10.48 -11.57 38.36
N HIS A 364 -9.62 -10.88 39.12
CA HIS A 364 -8.50 -11.49 39.85
C HIS A 364 -7.58 -12.32 38.92
N CYS A 365 -7.41 -11.84 37.67
CA CYS A 365 -6.55 -12.45 36.65
C CYS A 365 -5.27 -11.63 36.44
N VAL A 366 -4.30 -12.21 35.77
CA VAL A 366 -3.11 -11.51 35.25
C VAL A 366 -3.29 -11.30 33.75
N VAL A 367 -3.05 -10.09 33.27
CA VAL A 367 -3.10 -9.75 31.84
C VAL A 367 -1.74 -9.24 31.40
N ASP A 368 -1.11 -9.98 30.47
CA ASP A 368 0.15 -9.60 29.85
C ASP A 368 -0.12 -9.15 28.40
N VAL A 369 0.46 -8.03 27.99
CA VAL A 369 0.35 -7.48 26.62
C VAL A 369 1.75 -7.43 25.99
N THR A 370 1.90 -8.02 24.81
CA THR A 370 3.17 -8.08 24.08
C THR A 370 3.00 -7.48 22.69
N PRO A 371 3.80 -6.49 22.27
CA PRO A 371 3.82 -6.01 20.89
C PRO A 371 4.29 -7.11 19.94
N LEU A 372 3.54 -7.35 18.86
CA LEU A 372 3.88 -8.32 17.82
C LEU A 372 4.34 -7.67 16.52
N ALA A 373 3.74 -6.53 16.15
CA ALA A 373 4.11 -5.75 14.98
C ALA A 373 3.74 -4.28 15.17
N ALA A 374 4.52 -3.40 14.56
CA ALA A 374 4.23 -1.98 14.47
C ALA A 374 4.69 -1.43 13.11
N ALA A 375 3.80 -0.75 12.41
CA ALA A 375 4.09 0.06 11.24
C ALA A 375 3.41 1.42 11.43
N ASP A 376 4.18 2.49 11.30
CA ASP A 376 3.63 3.84 11.48
C ASP A 376 2.79 4.28 10.29
N VAL A 377 1.95 5.29 10.52
CA VAL A 377 1.16 5.95 9.49
C VAL A 377 2.07 6.51 8.40
N ALA A 378 1.73 6.28 7.15
CA ALA A 378 2.41 6.86 6.00
C ALA A 378 1.54 7.97 5.39
N PRO A 379 1.77 9.25 5.72
CA PRO A 379 1.07 10.36 5.10
C PRO A 379 1.51 10.51 3.65
N MET A 380 0.55 10.81 2.77
CA MET A 380 0.85 11.10 1.37
C MET A 380 1.35 12.55 1.20
N ASP A 381 2.16 12.75 0.16
CA ASP A 381 2.72 14.08 -0.14
C ASP A 381 1.61 15.07 -0.54
N SER A 382 1.55 16.19 0.17
CA SER A 382 0.47 17.18 0.02
C SER A 382 0.47 17.87 -1.35
N VAL A 383 1.63 18.01 -1.99
CA VAL A 383 1.76 18.62 -3.32
C VAL A 383 1.28 17.63 -4.37
N LEU A 384 1.67 16.36 -4.28
CA LEU A 384 1.18 15.33 -5.19
C LEU A 384 -0.33 15.11 -5.04
N MET A 385 -0.86 15.10 -3.81
CA MET A 385 -2.30 15.04 -3.58
C MET A 385 -3.05 16.19 -4.26
N GLN A 386 -2.50 17.40 -4.20
CA GLN A 386 -3.13 18.56 -4.87
C GLN A 386 -3.04 18.41 -6.39
N ASN A 387 -1.88 18.01 -6.93
CA ASN A 387 -1.72 17.77 -8.37
C ASN A 387 -2.68 16.70 -8.90
N LEU A 388 -2.92 15.63 -8.15
CA LEU A 388 -3.87 14.58 -8.50
C LEU A 388 -5.32 15.08 -8.41
N SER A 389 -5.65 15.90 -7.42
CA SER A 389 -6.97 16.53 -7.31
C SER A 389 -7.24 17.48 -8.48
N ASP A 390 -6.28 18.34 -8.81
CA ASP A 390 -6.36 19.24 -9.96
C ASP A 390 -6.45 18.46 -11.29
N ALA A 391 -5.72 17.34 -11.39
CA ALA A 391 -5.78 16.44 -12.54
C ALA A 391 -7.17 15.79 -12.68
N ALA A 392 -7.81 15.38 -11.60
CA ALA A 392 -9.17 14.88 -11.63
C ALA A 392 -10.15 15.97 -12.09
N GLU A 393 -10.07 17.17 -11.54
CA GLU A 393 -10.93 18.30 -11.89
C GLU A 393 -10.80 18.68 -13.38
N ILE A 394 -9.57 18.81 -13.90
CA ILE A 394 -9.30 19.12 -15.31
C ILE A 394 -9.93 18.09 -16.25
N ASN A 395 -9.91 16.81 -15.86
CA ASN A 395 -10.54 15.72 -16.62
C ASN A 395 -12.06 15.65 -16.40
N GLY A 396 -12.65 16.56 -15.62
CA GLY A 396 -14.09 16.59 -15.33
C GLY A 396 -14.55 15.42 -14.46
N LEU A 397 -13.64 14.84 -13.66
CA LEU A 397 -13.89 13.74 -12.77
C LEU A 397 -14.15 14.24 -11.35
N SER A 398 -15.12 13.63 -10.68
CA SER A 398 -15.39 13.89 -9.27
C SER A 398 -14.33 13.23 -8.40
N SER A 399 -13.84 13.93 -7.37
CA SER A 399 -12.86 13.37 -6.44
C SER A 399 -13.17 13.70 -4.98
N ILE A 400 -12.74 12.81 -4.07
CA ILE A 400 -12.83 13.02 -2.63
C ILE A 400 -11.51 12.62 -1.96
N LYS A 401 -11.15 13.28 -0.86
CA LYS A 401 -10.01 12.90 -0.01
C LYS A 401 -10.46 11.88 1.02
N LEU A 402 -9.70 10.78 1.16
CA LEU A 402 -9.98 9.72 2.12
C LEU A 402 -8.67 9.07 2.60
N ALA A 403 -8.70 8.40 3.75
CA ALA A 403 -7.59 7.55 4.18
C ALA A 403 -7.74 6.15 3.56
N SER A 404 -6.62 5.45 3.31
CA SER A 404 -6.68 4.03 2.97
C SER A 404 -7.13 3.20 4.19
N GLY A 405 -7.85 2.11 3.94
CA GLY A 405 -8.12 1.06 4.92
C GLY A 405 -7.09 -0.07 4.91
N ALA A 406 -6.30 -0.16 3.85
CA ALA A 406 -5.33 -1.22 3.60
C ALA A 406 -3.88 -0.70 3.61
N GLY A 407 -2.91 -1.64 3.68
CA GLY A 407 -1.51 -1.37 3.40
C GLY A 407 -1.27 -1.30 1.89
N HIS A 408 -0.24 -0.59 1.43
CA HIS A 408 0.16 -0.51 0.04
C HIS A 408 1.67 -0.30 -0.05
N ASP A 409 2.28 -0.63 -1.19
CA ASP A 409 3.70 -0.39 -1.45
C ASP A 409 4.10 1.08 -1.25
N THR A 410 3.23 2.00 -1.61
CA THR A 410 3.42 3.44 -1.42
C THR A 410 3.72 3.84 0.03
N ALA A 411 3.30 3.06 1.04
CA ALA A 411 3.67 3.30 2.44
C ALA A 411 5.18 3.21 2.69
N HIS A 412 5.87 2.35 1.95
CA HIS A 412 7.32 2.21 2.05
C HIS A 412 8.05 3.23 1.18
N LEU A 413 7.51 3.54 0.00
CA LEU A 413 8.07 4.52 -0.91
C LEU A 413 8.06 5.93 -0.33
N SER A 414 6.99 6.30 0.41
CA SER A 414 6.85 7.61 1.07
C SER A 414 7.94 7.91 2.11
N ARG A 415 8.73 6.89 2.50
CA ARG A 415 9.84 7.06 3.46
C ARG A 415 11.07 7.71 2.83
N PHE A 416 11.22 7.65 1.52
CA PHE A 416 12.42 8.16 0.85
C PHE A 416 12.13 9.10 -0.32
N ALA A 417 10.87 9.16 -0.83
CA ALA A 417 10.49 10.05 -1.92
C ALA A 417 9.07 10.61 -1.70
N PRO A 418 8.70 11.74 -2.34
CA PRO A 418 7.31 12.17 -2.38
C PRO A 418 6.44 11.06 -2.99
N ALA A 419 5.36 10.68 -2.32
CA ALA A 419 4.52 9.57 -2.75
C ALA A 419 3.03 9.90 -2.60
N ALA A 420 2.21 9.41 -3.51
CA ALA A 420 0.76 9.55 -3.48
C ALA A 420 0.08 8.36 -4.16
N ILE A 421 -1.13 8.07 -3.71
CA ILE A 421 -1.97 7.01 -4.25
C ILE A 421 -3.37 7.54 -4.55
N ILE A 422 -3.96 7.10 -5.65
CA ILE A 422 -5.36 7.35 -5.97
C ILE A 422 -6.14 6.05 -5.95
N PHE A 423 -7.39 6.13 -5.51
CA PHE A 423 -8.34 5.04 -5.56
C PHE A 423 -9.36 5.22 -6.66
N ILE A 424 -9.81 4.09 -7.22
CA ILE A 424 -10.95 3.98 -8.11
C ILE A 424 -12.03 3.12 -7.45
N PRO A 425 -13.33 3.34 -7.77
CA PRO A 425 -14.41 2.57 -7.19
C PRO A 425 -14.28 1.08 -7.43
N CYS A 426 -14.63 0.27 -6.43
CA CYS A 426 -14.85 -1.17 -6.59
C CYS A 426 -16.26 -1.54 -6.14
N ARG A 427 -16.87 -2.51 -6.83
CA ARG A 427 -18.25 -2.91 -6.62
C ARG A 427 -18.43 -3.53 -5.24
N ASP A 428 -19.42 -3.05 -4.49
CA ASP A 428 -19.75 -3.52 -3.14
C ASP A 428 -18.60 -3.43 -2.12
N GLY A 429 -17.49 -2.76 -2.48
CA GLY A 429 -16.28 -2.70 -1.65
C GLY A 429 -15.58 -4.06 -1.50
N LEU A 430 -15.89 -5.02 -2.38
CA LEU A 430 -15.33 -6.35 -2.32
C LEU A 430 -13.89 -6.35 -2.84
N SER A 431 -12.99 -6.96 -2.05
CA SER A 431 -11.62 -7.30 -2.43
C SER A 431 -11.20 -8.57 -1.72
N HIS A 432 -10.09 -9.19 -2.15
CA HIS A 432 -9.60 -10.47 -1.65
C HIS A 432 -10.63 -11.62 -1.80
N CYS A 433 -11.41 -11.55 -2.86
CA CYS A 433 -12.39 -12.57 -3.24
C CYS A 433 -12.62 -12.58 -4.76
N PRO A 434 -13.08 -13.71 -5.34
CA PRO A 434 -13.29 -13.83 -6.77
C PRO A 434 -14.36 -12.89 -7.34
N GLU A 435 -15.25 -12.38 -6.50
CA GLU A 435 -16.32 -11.44 -6.84
C GLU A 435 -15.86 -9.99 -6.96
N GLU A 436 -14.61 -9.71 -6.62
CA GLU A 436 -13.98 -8.40 -6.77
C GLU A 436 -14.17 -7.86 -8.19
N PHE A 437 -14.56 -6.60 -8.27
CA PHE A 437 -14.82 -5.97 -9.56
C PHE A 437 -14.65 -4.46 -9.53
N THR A 438 -13.93 -3.95 -10.52
CA THR A 438 -13.96 -2.55 -10.96
C THR A 438 -14.17 -2.50 -12.47
N SER A 439 -14.67 -1.37 -13.00
CA SER A 439 -14.87 -1.25 -14.44
C SER A 439 -13.59 -0.82 -15.16
N ASN A 440 -13.44 -1.23 -16.42
CA ASN A 440 -12.32 -0.79 -17.25
C ASN A 440 -12.32 0.73 -17.46
N GLU A 441 -13.51 1.36 -17.44
CA GLU A 441 -13.69 2.81 -17.48
C GLU A 441 -13.12 3.49 -16.22
N ALA A 442 -13.31 2.90 -15.05
CA ALA A 442 -12.74 3.43 -13.81
C ALA A 442 -11.20 3.37 -13.84
N ILE A 443 -10.62 2.25 -14.34
CA ILE A 443 -9.15 2.14 -14.53
C ILE A 443 -8.66 3.18 -15.54
N ALA A 444 -9.36 3.37 -16.66
CA ALA A 444 -9.01 4.38 -17.67
C ALA A 444 -9.08 5.80 -17.10
N LYS A 445 -10.10 6.13 -16.31
CA LYS A 445 -10.22 7.44 -15.61
C LYS A 445 -9.03 7.66 -14.67
N GLY A 446 -8.67 6.65 -13.90
CA GLY A 446 -7.49 6.70 -13.03
C GLY A 446 -6.19 6.88 -13.80
N ALA A 447 -6.00 6.16 -14.91
CA ALA A 447 -4.85 6.34 -15.80
C ALA A 447 -4.77 7.75 -16.38
N TRP A 448 -5.91 8.40 -16.68
CA TRP A 448 -5.95 9.81 -17.09
C TRP A 448 -5.48 10.75 -16.00
N VAL A 449 -5.91 10.54 -14.77
CA VAL A 449 -5.47 11.36 -13.63
C VAL A 449 -3.96 11.21 -13.41
N LEU A 450 -3.43 9.98 -13.46
CA LEU A 450 -1.98 9.75 -13.39
C LEU A 450 -1.23 10.43 -14.54
N THR A 451 -1.72 10.30 -15.78
CA THR A 451 -1.13 10.94 -16.95
C THR A 451 -1.07 12.46 -16.81
N SER A 452 -2.18 13.08 -16.39
CA SER A 452 -2.25 14.52 -16.17
C SER A 452 -1.31 14.99 -15.06
N CYS A 453 -1.18 14.21 -13.99
CA CYS A 453 -0.21 14.47 -12.92
C CYS A 453 1.24 14.41 -13.43
N VAL A 454 1.59 13.40 -14.24
CA VAL A 454 2.92 13.26 -14.86
C VAL A 454 3.22 14.46 -15.78
N LEU A 455 2.24 14.91 -16.58
CA LEU A 455 2.39 16.07 -17.43
C LEU A 455 2.58 17.36 -16.63
N ALA A 456 1.85 17.53 -15.52
CA ALA A 456 2.02 18.66 -14.62
C ALA A 456 3.42 18.69 -13.98
N LEU A 457 3.95 17.53 -13.57
CA LEU A 457 5.32 17.39 -13.05
C LEU A 457 6.38 17.78 -14.11
N ALA A 458 6.09 17.56 -15.41
CA ALA A 458 6.95 17.98 -16.50
C ALA A 458 6.82 19.49 -16.85
N GLY A 459 5.98 20.24 -16.15
CA GLY A 459 5.73 21.65 -16.45
C GLY A 459 5.03 21.88 -17.80
N LYS A 460 4.36 20.83 -18.35
CA LYS A 460 3.65 20.93 -19.64
C LYS A 460 2.22 21.44 -19.42
N PRO A 461 1.79 22.47 -20.16
CA PRO A 461 0.39 22.87 -20.15
C PRO A 461 -0.47 21.77 -20.79
N LEU A 462 -1.53 21.36 -20.11
CA LEU A 462 -2.47 20.32 -20.60
C LEU A 462 -3.13 20.67 -21.94
N GLN A 463 -3.11 21.95 -22.35
CA GLN A 463 -3.62 22.41 -23.65
C GLN A 463 -2.87 21.88 -24.88
N ALA A 464 -1.61 21.48 -24.75
CA ALA A 464 -0.81 21.01 -25.87
C ALA A 464 -1.18 19.60 -26.35
N VAL A 465 -1.94 18.85 -25.56
CA VAL A 465 -2.22 17.42 -25.77
C VAL A 465 -3.49 17.18 -26.58
N VAL A 466 -4.41 18.11 -26.64
CA VAL A 466 -5.77 17.91 -27.22
C VAL A 466 -5.99 18.63 -28.56
N GLN A 467 -5.04 19.40 -29.04
CA GLN A 467 -5.14 20.14 -30.30
C GLN A 467 -4.41 19.47 -31.48
N GLN A 468 -3.92 18.29 -31.33
CA GLN A 468 -3.37 17.44 -32.40
C GLN A 468 -4.19 16.17 -32.49
#